data_23bb38b496ead6032b38d0164b07e283
#
_entry.id   23bb38b496ead6032b38d0164b07e283
#
_cell.length_a   1.000
_cell.length_b   1.000
_cell.length_c   1.000
_cell.angle_alpha   90.00
_cell.angle_beta   90.00
_cell.angle_gamma   90.00
#
_symmetry.space_group_name_H-M   'P 1'
#
loop_
_entity.id
_entity.type
_entity.pdbx_description
1 polymer ?
#
loop_
_entity_poly.entity_id
_entity_poly.type
_entity_poly.pdbx_seq_one_letter_code
_entity_poly.pdbx_strand_id
1 'polypeptide(L)'
;MNIYLIPGIGADYRIYSKINLPGYDVHHVAWVKPLKDETIEDYAKRISTQVKHEAPVFIGLSFGGLIAAEFHKLFPGSKFILISTISSRNELPWYAKLGAAIGLNHWIHKRWFKKSNAMIRWIFSVRDGDTRKLFDAILADADADFLVWAFDELLHWKGNGHARLHHIHGNKDRLIPVRNVSADMIVNGGSHMMIVDEGRQISETLLRILRENAF
;
A
#
# COMPACT_ATOMS: atom_id res chain seq x y z
N MET A 1 -10.82 -18.84 -5.83
CA MET A 1 -9.66 -18.06 -6.34
C MET A 1 -9.01 -17.38 -5.14
N ASN A 2 -7.70 -17.55 -4.99
CA ASN A 2 -6.96 -17.05 -3.84
C ASN A 2 -6.56 -15.57 -4.04
N ILE A 3 -6.81 -14.76 -3.03
CA ILE A 3 -6.48 -13.33 -3.01
C ILE A 3 -5.52 -13.07 -1.85
N TYR A 4 -4.40 -12.41 -2.13
CA TYR A 4 -3.44 -11.97 -1.12
C TYR A 4 -3.51 -10.46 -0.93
N LEU A 5 -3.87 -10.03 0.27
CA LEU A 5 -3.93 -8.63 0.68
C LEU A 5 -2.59 -8.22 1.30
N ILE A 6 -1.96 -7.18 0.73
CA ILE A 6 -0.67 -6.66 1.17
C ILE A 6 -0.90 -5.28 1.77
N PRO A 7 -0.73 -5.09 3.10
CA PRO A 7 -1.09 -3.86 3.78
C PRO A 7 -0.15 -2.69 3.45
N GLY A 8 -0.55 -1.47 3.86
CA GLY A 8 0.30 -0.28 3.77
C GLY A 8 1.44 -0.28 4.78
N ILE A 9 2.29 0.74 4.70
CA ILE A 9 3.43 0.93 5.60
C ILE A 9 3.00 0.88 7.07
N GLY A 10 3.59 -0.04 7.84
CA GLY A 10 3.30 -0.23 9.25
C GLY A 10 1.88 -0.72 9.58
N ALA A 11 1.04 -0.94 8.57
CA ALA A 11 -0.28 -1.51 8.76
C ALA A 11 -0.23 -3.05 8.77
N ASP A 12 -1.28 -3.66 9.30
CA ASP A 12 -1.50 -5.09 9.27
C ASP A 12 -2.87 -5.43 8.66
N TYR A 13 -3.30 -6.70 8.78
CA TYR A 13 -4.56 -7.19 8.23
C TYR A 13 -5.79 -6.36 8.64
N ARG A 14 -5.76 -5.67 9.80
CA ARG A 14 -6.86 -4.84 10.32
C ARG A 14 -7.24 -3.70 9.36
N ILE A 15 -6.31 -3.22 8.55
CA ILE A 15 -6.59 -2.16 7.57
C ILE A 15 -7.64 -2.58 6.54
N TYR A 16 -7.80 -3.88 6.31
CA TYR A 16 -8.77 -4.46 5.39
C TYR A 16 -10.08 -4.87 6.06
N SER A 17 -10.31 -4.50 7.33
CA SER A 17 -11.48 -4.90 8.12
C SER A 17 -12.84 -4.49 7.53
N LYS A 18 -12.86 -3.53 6.62
CA LYS A 18 -14.07 -3.09 5.90
C LYS A 18 -14.19 -3.67 4.47
N ILE A 19 -13.24 -4.51 4.07
CA ILE A 19 -13.25 -5.17 2.77
C ILE A 19 -13.93 -6.53 2.90
N ASN A 20 -14.92 -6.75 2.03
CA ASN A 20 -15.68 -7.99 1.98
C ASN A 20 -15.64 -8.55 0.56
N LEU A 21 -15.06 -9.74 0.38
CA LEU A 21 -14.89 -10.42 -0.90
C LEU A 21 -15.51 -11.83 -0.86
N PRO A 22 -16.84 -11.93 -0.78
CA PRO A 22 -17.52 -13.22 -0.69
C PRO A 22 -17.25 -14.09 -1.91
N GLY A 23 -16.99 -15.38 -1.67
CA GLY A 23 -16.67 -16.36 -2.72
C GLY A 23 -15.19 -16.42 -3.11
N TYR A 24 -14.31 -15.70 -2.39
CA TYR A 24 -12.87 -15.74 -2.57
C TYR A 24 -12.16 -16.16 -1.27
N ASP A 25 -11.03 -16.87 -1.42
CA ASP A 25 -10.18 -17.26 -0.31
C ASP A 25 -9.15 -16.14 -0.06
N VAL A 26 -9.36 -15.39 1.02
CA VAL A 26 -8.56 -14.19 1.33
C VAL A 26 -7.45 -14.54 2.31
N HIS A 27 -6.23 -14.21 1.92
CA HIS A 27 -4.99 -14.37 2.69
C HIS A 27 -4.35 -13.01 2.95
N HIS A 28 -3.61 -12.86 4.03
CA HIS A 28 -2.89 -11.65 4.37
C HIS A 28 -1.39 -11.89 4.36
N VAL A 29 -0.65 -11.00 3.70
CA VAL A 29 0.81 -10.95 3.80
C VAL A 29 1.17 -10.16 5.05
N ALA A 30 1.94 -10.77 5.94
CA ALA A 30 2.41 -10.11 7.15
C ALA A 30 3.79 -9.48 6.94
N TRP A 31 3.98 -8.30 7.52
CA TRP A 31 5.30 -7.70 7.57
C TRP A 31 6.21 -8.48 8.51
N VAL A 32 7.45 -8.60 8.11
CA VAL A 32 8.53 -9.15 8.94
C VAL A 32 9.62 -8.10 9.10
N LYS A 33 10.44 -8.20 10.13
CA LYS A 33 11.52 -7.24 10.35
C LYS A 33 12.48 -7.24 9.15
N PRO A 34 12.82 -6.07 8.57
CA PRO A 34 13.82 -5.98 7.51
C PRO A 34 15.19 -6.43 8.02
N LEU A 35 15.98 -7.01 7.15
CA LEU A 35 17.39 -7.30 7.41
C LEU A 35 18.22 -6.03 7.21
N LYS A 36 19.45 -6.08 7.70
CA LYS A 36 20.39 -4.97 7.49
C LYS A 36 20.67 -4.81 5.99
N ASP A 37 20.60 -3.57 5.53
CA ASP A 37 20.87 -3.19 4.12
C ASP A 37 20.02 -3.96 3.08
N GLU A 38 18.85 -4.47 3.49
CA GLU A 38 17.93 -5.20 2.63
C GLU A 38 17.17 -4.25 1.70
N THR A 39 17.23 -4.49 0.41
CA THR A 39 16.46 -3.73 -0.60
C THR A 39 15.00 -4.17 -0.62
N ILE A 40 14.11 -3.34 -1.18
CA ILE A 40 12.68 -3.68 -1.34
C ILE A 40 12.50 -4.93 -2.19
N GLU A 41 13.35 -5.14 -3.21
CA GLU A 41 13.35 -6.30 -4.08
C GLU A 41 13.67 -7.59 -3.30
N ASP A 42 14.74 -7.57 -2.50
CA ASP A 42 15.15 -8.72 -1.68
C ASP A 42 14.12 -9.00 -0.57
N TYR A 43 13.61 -7.93 0.04
CA TYR A 43 12.53 -8.04 1.03
C TYR A 43 11.28 -8.67 0.41
N ALA A 44 10.82 -8.20 -0.75
CA ALA A 44 9.69 -8.78 -1.46
C ALA A 44 9.92 -10.26 -1.76
N LYS A 45 11.09 -10.63 -2.28
CA LYS A 45 11.47 -12.01 -2.52
C LYS A 45 11.41 -12.85 -1.23
N ARG A 46 11.89 -12.32 -0.11
CA ARG A 46 11.87 -13.04 1.17
C ARG A 46 10.45 -13.23 1.70
N ILE A 47 9.59 -12.22 1.68
CA ILE A 47 8.21 -12.34 2.18
C ILE A 47 7.30 -13.08 1.21
N SER A 48 7.68 -13.23 -0.07
CA SER A 48 6.91 -14.00 -1.05
C SER A 48 6.76 -15.48 -0.67
N THR A 49 7.61 -15.99 0.23
CA THR A 49 7.49 -17.34 0.80
C THR A 49 6.19 -17.57 1.59
N GLN A 50 5.47 -16.51 1.95
CA GLN A 50 4.13 -16.59 2.55
C GLN A 50 3.06 -16.97 1.52
N VAL A 51 3.32 -16.78 0.23
CA VAL A 51 2.38 -17.11 -0.85
C VAL A 51 2.49 -18.61 -1.17
N LYS A 52 1.37 -19.33 -1.05
CA LYS A 52 1.32 -20.79 -1.19
C LYS A 52 0.55 -21.27 -2.42
N HIS A 53 -0.04 -20.37 -3.17
CA HIS A 53 -0.91 -20.69 -4.30
C HIS A 53 -0.28 -20.22 -5.61
N GLU A 54 -0.53 -20.96 -6.67
CA GLU A 54 -0.14 -20.58 -8.02
C GLU A 54 -1.08 -19.51 -8.57
N ALA A 55 -0.54 -18.54 -9.29
CA ALA A 55 -1.26 -17.48 -9.98
C ALA A 55 -2.41 -16.82 -9.15
N PRO A 56 -2.17 -16.39 -7.88
CA PRO A 56 -3.19 -15.72 -7.09
C PRO A 56 -3.44 -14.29 -7.59
N VAL A 57 -4.44 -13.63 -7.02
CA VAL A 57 -4.61 -12.19 -7.15
C VAL A 57 -3.94 -11.49 -5.97
N PHE A 58 -3.12 -10.48 -6.25
CA PHE A 58 -2.53 -9.62 -5.23
C PHE A 58 -3.25 -8.27 -5.20
N ILE A 59 -3.61 -7.83 -3.99
CA ILE A 59 -4.19 -6.50 -3.77
C ILE A 59 -3.27 -5.76 -2.80
N GLY A 60 -2.55 -4.76 -3.31
CA GLY A 60 -1.58 -3.99 -2.53
C GLY A 60 -2.08 -2.59 -2.21
N LEU A 61 -2.06 -2.23 -0.92
CA LEU A 61 -2.42 -0.91 -0.41
C LEU A 61 -1.16 -0.08 -0.14
N SER A 62 -1.06 1.13 -0.69
CA SER A 62 0.03 2.07 -0.38
C SER A 62 1.41 1.39 -0.55
N PHE A 63 2.25 1.30 0.46
CA PHE A 63 3.52 0.57 0.41
C PHE A 63 3.36 -0.89 -0.03
N GLY A 64 2.26 -1.54 0.35
CA GLY A 64 1.92 -2.88 -0.14
C GLY A 64 1.71 -2.94 -1.65
N GLY A 65 1.39 -1.82 -2.29
CA GLY A 65 1.35 -1.70 -3.75
C GLY A 65 2.72 -1.79 -4.40
N LEU A 66 3.77 -1.23 -3.75
CA LEU A 66 5.15 -1.38 -4.23
C LEU A 66 5.59 -2.84 -4.13
N ILE A 67 5.26 -3.51 -3.02
CA ILE A 67 5.53 -4.94 -2.85
C ILE A 67 4.77 -5.78 -3.88
N ALA A 68 3.50 -5.46 -4.15
CA ALA A 68 2.73 -6.12 -5.21
C ALA A 68 3.39 -5.94 -6.59
N ALA A 69 3.93 -4.75 -6.87
CA ALA A 69 4.68 -4.50 -8.09
C ALA A 69 5.97 -5.34 -8.16
N GLU A 70 6.69 -5.53 -7.05
CA GLU A 70 7.84 -6.44 -7.02
C GLU A 70 7.42 -7.92 -7.17
N PHE A 71 6.29 -8.31 -6.59
CA PHE A 71 5.73 -9.66 -6.75
C PHE A 71 5.36 -9.97 -8.21
N HIS A 72 5.04 -8.97 -9.02
CA HIS A 72 4.80 -9.19 -10.45
C HIS A 72 5.97 -9.88 -11.17
N LYS A 73 7.20 -9.62 -10.73
CA LYS A 73 8.41 -10.27 -11.25
C LYS A 73 8.54 -11.74 -10.79
N LEU A 74 7.96 -12.07 -9.64
CA LEU A 74 8.11 -13.36 -8.97
C LEU A 74 6.96 -14.33 -9.28
N PHE A 75 5.78 -13.80 -9.61
CA PHE A 75 4.55 -14.59 -9.83
C PHE A 75 3.98 -14.35 -11.23
N PRO A 76 4.59 -14.91 -12.27
CA PRO A 76 4.07 -14.81 -13.63
C PRO A 76 2.67 -15.46 -13.70
N GLY A 77 1.74 -14.80 -14.40
CA GLY A 77 0.35 -15.27 -14.52
C GLY A 77 -0.57 -14.83 -13.37
N SER A 78 -0.03 -14.23 -12.31
CA SER A 78 -0.82 -13.58 -11.25
C SER A 78 -1.39 -12.25 -11.72
N LYS A 79 -2.44 -11.80 -11.03
CA LYS A 79 -3.13 -10.54 -11.29
C LYS A 79 -2.86 -9.58 -10.12
N PHE A 80 -2.76 -8.27 -10.43
CA PHE A 80 -2.33 -7.28 -9.45
C PHE A 80 -3.28 -6.09 -9.46
N ILE A 81 -3.78 -5.73 -8.27
CA ILE A 81 -4.60 -4.54 -8.04
C ILE A 81 -3.88 -3.65 -7.03
N LEU A 82 -3.65 -2.43 -7.41
CA LEU A 82 -3.01 -1.40 -6.60
C LEU A 82 -4.06 -0.44 -6.05
N ILE A 83 -3.96 -0.08 -4.77
CA ILE A 83 -4.89 0.84 -4.10
C ILE A 83 -4.10 1.93 -3.39
N SER A 84 -4.42 3.22 -3.64
CA SER A 84 -3.81 4.37 -2.95
C SER A 84 -2.27 4.32 -2.92
N THR A 85 -1.65 4.04 -4.06
CA THR A 85 -0.20 3.84 -4.18
C THR A 85 0.38 4.54 -5.40
N ILE A 86 1.63 4.26 -5.70
CA ILE A 86 2.31 4.64 -6.95
C ILE A 86 2.65 3.36 -7.72
N SER A 87 2.63 3.42 -9.04
CA SER A 87 3.05 2.35 -9.94
C SER A 87 4.47 2.56 -10.49
N SER A 88 4.98 3.77 -10.38
CA SER A 88 6.34 4.13 -10.81
C SER A 88 6.93 5.25 -9.96
N ARG A 89 8.27 5.38 -9.98
CA ARG A 89 8.98 6.49 -9.31
C ARG A 89 8.51 7.87 -9.80
N ASN A 90 8.08 7.99 -11.05
CA ASN A 90 7.67 9.27 -11.61
C ASN A 90 6.41 9.82 -10.93
N GLU A 91 5.59 8.95 -10.36
CA GLU A 91 4.36 9.29 -9.64
C GLU A 91 4.61 9.80 -8.22
N LEU A 92 5.82 9.62 -7.67
CA LEU A 92 6.19 10.25 -6.40
C LEU A 92 6.05 11.77 -6.47
N PRO A 93 5.38 12.42 -5.50
CA PRO A 93 5.30 13.86 -5.42
C PRO A 93 6.69 14.52 -5.41
N TRP A 94 6.82 15.66 -6.06
CA TRP A 94 8.11 16.37 -6.18
C TRP A 94 8.77 16.67 -4.81
N TYR A 95 7.97 17.00 -3.80
CA TYR A 95 8.47 17.27 -2.46
C TYR A 95 9.04 16.00 -1.79
N ALA A 96 8.48 14.83 -2.07
CA ALA A 96 9.03 13.55 -1.60
C ALA A 96 10.37 13.24 -2.29
N LYS A 97 10.45 13.47 -3.61
CA LYS A 97 11.72 13.34 -4.37
C LYS A 97 12.79 14.30 -3.86
N LEU A 98 12.41 15.54 -3.55
CA LEU A 98 13.34 16.52 -2.99
C LEU A 98 13.80 16.09 -1.59
N GLY A 99 12.88 15.66 -0.72
CA GLY A 99 13.20 15.15 0.62
C GLY A 99 14.17 13.98 0.57
N ALA A 100 13.98 13.04 -0.36
CA ALA A 100 14.90 11.93 -0.60
C ALA A 100 16.29 12.43 -1.05
N ALA A 101 16.32 13.37 -2.00
CA ALA A 101 17.59 13.89 -2.56
C ALA A 101 18.47 14.59 -1.52
N ILE A 102 17.88 15.22 -0.51
CA ILE A 102 18.61 15.87 0.60
C ILE A 102 18.79 14.97 1.82
N GLY A 103 18.40 13.69 1.72
CA GLY A 103 18.54 12.73 2.81
C GLY A 103 17.68 13.02 4.05
N LEU A 104 16.54 13.73 3.88
CA LEU A 104 15.68 14.13 4.99
C LEU A 104 15.17 12.93 5.81
N ASN A 105 14.97 11.77 5.16
CA ASN A 105 14.59 10.51 5.77
C ASN A 105 15.56 10.07 6.88
N HIS A 106 16.86 10.35 6.76
CA HIS A 106 17.87 10.01 7.78
C HIS A 106 17.79 10.88 9.03
N TRP A 107 17.16 12.06 8.94
CA TRP A 107 16.99 12.98 10.06
C TRP A 107 15.70 12.73 10.84
N ILE A 108 14.77 11.93 10.28
CA ILE A 108 13.50 11.62 10.94
C ILE A 108 13.74 10.57 12.02
N HIS A 109 13.66 10.98 13.28
CA HIS A 109 13.85 10.07 14.40
C HIS A 109 12.72 9.05 14.48
N LYS A 110 13.05 7.76 14.73
CA LYS A 110 12.09 6.62 14.81
C LYS A 110 10.83 6.90 15.63
N ARG A 111 10.96 7.67 16.73
CA ARG A 111 9.82 8.03 17.59
C ARG A 111 8.76 8.92 16.89
N TRP A 112 9.13 9.62 15.83
CA TRP A 112 8.21 10.48 15.10
C TRP A 112 7.25 9.67 14.24
N PHE A 113 7.70 8.55 13.71
CA PHE A 113 6.86 7.65 12.91
C PHE A 113 5.74 7.01 13.73
N LYS A 114 5.94 6.80 15.04
CA LYS A 114 4.93 6.19 15.93
C LYS A 114 3.96 7.19 16.57
N LYS A 115 4.14 8.49 16.32
CA LYS A 115 3.25 9.51 16.90
C LYS A 115 2.14 9.86 15.92
N SER A 116 0.94 9.35 16.18
CA SER A 116 -0.28 9.85 15.54
C SER A 116 -0.56 11.26 16.03
N ASN A 117 -0.16 12.25 15.26
CA ASN A 117 -0.45 13.66 15.50
C ASN A 117 -1.41 14.22 14.44
N ALA A 118 -1.92 15.44 14.67
CA ALA A 118 -2.88 16.06 13.76
C ALA A 118 -2.34 16.20 12.32
N MET A 119 -1.04 16.45 12.15
CA MET A 119 -0.42 16.59 10.84
C MET A 119 -0.37 15.25 10.10
N ILE A 120 0.06 14.17 10.76
CA ILE A 120 0.10 12.82 10.17
C ILE A 120 -1.32 12.39 9.79
N ARG A 121 -2.30 12.55 10.67
CA ARG A 121 -3.71 12.26 10.36
C ARG A 121 -4.22 13.07 9.19
N TRP A 122 -3.85 14.33 9.09
CA TRP A 122 -4.23 15.19 7.98
C TRP A 122 -3.61 14.74 6.65
N ILE A 123 -2.31 14.36 6.64
CA ILE A 123 -1.59 13.87 5.45
C ILE A 123 -2.22 12.56 4.97
N PHE A 124 -2.45 11.60 5.87
CA PHE A 124 -3.09 10.32 5.55
C PHE A 124 -4.61 10.47 5.32
N SER A 125 -5.13 11.68 5.49
CA SER A 125 -6.57 11.97 5.33
C SER A 125 -7.45 11.11 6.24
N VAL A 126 -6.96 10.82 7.45
CA VAL A 126 -7.68 10.04 8.46
C VAL A 126 -8.91 10.80 8.92
N ARG A 127 -10.09 10.22 8.72
CA ARG A 127 -11.35 10.77 9.24
C ARG A 127 -11.50 10.48 10.74
N ASP A 128 -12.39 11.21 11.40
CA ASP A 128 -12.69 10.97 12.82
C ASP A 128 -13.48 9.67 13.03
N GLY A 129 -13.63 9.28 14.28
CA GLY A 129 -14.37 8.07 14.66
C GLY A 129 -13.55 6.79 14.54
N ASP A 130 -14.13 5.75 13.93
CA ASP A 130 -13.53 4.41 13.89
C ASP A 130 -12.26 4.33 13.04
N THR A 131 -12.19 5.10 11.95
CA THR A 131 -10.97 5.17 11.11
C THR A 131 -9.80 5.70 11.90
N ARG A 132 -10.02 6.73 12.71
CA ARG A 132 -8.98 7.28 13.59
C ARG A 132 -8.53 6.27 14.64
N LYS A 133 -9.48 5.61 15.32
CA LYS A 133 -9.15 4.59 16.33
C LYS A 133 -8.31 3.46 15.71
N LEU A 134 -8.73 2.97 14.54
CA LEU A 134 -8.01 1.94 13.82
C LEU A 134 -6.60 2.39 13.42
N PHE A 135 -6.48 3.60 12.84
CA PHE A 135 -5.19 4.17 12.43
C PHE A 135 -4.24 4.32 13.63
N ASP A 136 -4.74 4.89 14.73
CA ASP A 136 -3.94 5.10 15.94
C ASP A 136 -3.49 3.77 16.56
N ALA A 137 -4.35 2.75 16.58
CA ALA A 137 -4.01 1.41 17.07
C ALA A 137 -2.96 0.72 16.19
N ILE A 138 -3.14 0.74 14.87
CA ILE A 138 -2.18 0.18 13.91
C ILE A 138 -0.81 0.86 14.07
N LEU A 139 -0.79 2.19 14.14
CA LEU A 139 0.47 2.93 14.26
C LEU A 139 1.17 2.67 15.60
N ALA A 140 0.43 2.48 16.68
CA ALA A 140 0.99 2.13 17.99
C ALA A 140 1.68 0.76 17.97
N ASP A 141 1.10 -0.20 17.27
CA ASP A 141 1.63 -1.58 17.16
C ASP A 141 2.76 -1.71 16.13
N ALA A 142 2.87 -0.76 15.18
CA ALA A 142 3.86 -0.83 14.11
C ALA A 142 5.31 -0.90 14.61
N ASP A 143 6.14 -1.70 13.95
CA ASP A 143 7.58 -1.75 14.20
C ASP A 143 8.26 -0.48 13.68
N ALA A 144 8.95 0.25 14.56
CA ALA A 144 9.60 1.52 14.20
C ALA A 144 10.77 1.35 13.22
N ASP A 145 11.49 0.23 13.28
CA ASP A 145 12.59 -0.06 12.37
C ASP A 145 12.06 -0.36 10.98
N PHE A 146 10.94 -1.12 10.91
CA PHE A 146 10.22 -1.35 9.67
C PHE A 146 9.73 -0.04 9.04
N LEU A 147 9.12 0.85 9.84
CA LEU A 147 8.61 2.13 9.33
C LEU A 147 9.71 2.98 8.69
N VAL A 148 10.87 3.09 9.35
CA VAL A 148 12.02 3.85 8.83
C VAL A 148 12.53 3.23 7.53
N TRP A 149 12.77 1.92 7.54
CA TRP A 149 13.23 1.18 6.37
C TRP A 149 12.24 1.30 5.19
N ALA A 150 10.97 1.03 5.42
CA ALA A 150 9.96 1.04 4.37
C ALA A 150 9.75 2.45 3.79
N PHE A 151 9.89 3.48 4.61
CA PHE A 151 9.83 4.87 4.14
C PHE A 151 11.03 5.21 3.26
N ASP A 152 12.23 4.77 3.65
CA ASP A 152 13.45 4.94 2.85
C ASP A 152 13.34 4.22 1.51
N GLU A 153 12.93 2.96 1.51
CA GLU A 153 12.72 2.16 0.31
C GLU A 153 11.67 2.78 -0.62
N LEU A 154 10.55 3.29 -0.08
CA LEU A 154 9.54 3.99 -0.86
C LEU A 154 10.11 5.21 -1.61
N LEU A 155 10.95 5.99 -0.93
CA LEU A 155 11.55 7.19 -1.52
C LEU A 155 12.58 6.85 -2.61
N HIS A 156 13.26 5.71 -2.50
CA HIS A 156 14.32 5.29 -3.42
C HIS A 156 13.87 4.23 -4.44
N TRP A 157 12.64 3.72 -4.30
CA TRP A 157 12.09 2.72 -5.22
C TRP A 157 12.14 3.18 -6.67
N LYS A 158 12.70 2.32 -7.53
CA LYS A 158 12.91 2.63 -8.95
C LYS A 158 11.66 2.43 -9.81
N GLY A 159 10.68 1.69 -9.27
CA GLY A 159 9.50 1.27 -10.02
C GLY A 159 9.70 -0.05 -10.76
N ASN A 160 8.61 -0.62 -11.22
CA ASN A 160 8.60 -1.92 -11.91
C ASN A 160 8.36 -1.82 -13.43
N GLY A 161 8.68 -0.68 -14.03
CA GLY A 161 8.52 -0.50 -15.47
C GLY A 161 7.06 -0.58 -15.95
N HIS A 162 6.80 -1.33 -17.02
CA HIS A 162 5.49 -1.41 -17.67
C HIS A 162 4.62 -2.59 -17.21
N ALA A 163 4.69 -2.99 -15.95
CA ALA A 163 3.82 -4.04 -15.43
C ALA A 163 2.34 -3.66 -15.61
N ARG A 164 1.53 -4.56 -16.15
CA ARG A 164 0.06 -4.38 -16.17
C ARG A 164 -0.48 -4.57 -14.75
N LEU A 165 -0.71 -3.46 -14.08
CA LEU A 165 -1.21 -3.39 -12.72
C LEU A 165 -2.51 -2.58 -12.76
N HIS A 166 -3.60 -3.14 -12.26
CA HIS A 166 -4.86 -2.41 -12.19
C HIS A 166 -4.83 -1.44 -11.02
N HIS A 167 -4.92 -0.13 -11.27
CA HIS A 167 -4.73 0.89 -10.24
C HIS A 167 -6.02 1.63 -9.89
N ILE A 168 -6.41 1.56 -8.60
CA ILE A 168 -7.55 2.27 -8.02
C ILE A 168 -7.02 3.38 -7.11
N HIS A 169 -7.46 4.63 -7.34
CA HIS A 169 -6.95 5.76 -6.57
C HIS A 169 -8.05 6.74 -6.16
N GLY A 170 -7.88 7.41 -5.02
CA GLY A 170 -8.83 8.38 -4.51
C GLY A 170 -8.50 9.82 -4.93
N ASN A 171 -9.49 10.62 -5.38
CA ASN A 171 -9.22 11.98 -5.79
C ASN A 171 -9.04 12.98 -4.64
N LYS A 172 -9.20 12.53 -3.38
CA LYS A 172 -8.92 13.31 -2.17
C LYS A 172 -7.71 12.79 -1.38
N ASP A 173 -6.91 11.92 -1.99
CA ASP A 173 -5.64 11.48 -1.42
C ASP A 173 -4.67 12.68 -1.31
N ARG A 174 -4.27 13.00 -0.07
CA ARG A 174 -3.33 14.09 0.21
C ARG A 174 -1.88 13.62 0.24
N LEU A 175 -1.67 12.34 0.59
CA LEU A 175 -0.33 11.76 0.64
C LEU A 175 0.23 11.55 -0.76
N ILE A 176 -0.61 10.98 -1.64
CA ILE A 176 -0.28 10.75 -3.05
C ILE A 176 -1.38 11.42 -3.89
N PRO A 177 -1.21 12.69 -4.27
CA PRO A 177 -2.23 13.40 -5.04
C PRO A 177 -2.54 12.72 -6.38
N VAL A 178 -3.82 12.55 -6.70
CA VAL A 178 -4.29 11.86 -7.91
C VAL A 178 -3.68 12.40 -9.21
N ARG A 179 -3.32 13.68 -9.25
CA ARG A 179 -2.65 14.29 -10.42
C ARG A 179 -1.26 13.72 -10.71
N ASN A 180 -0.67 13.00 -9.76
CA ASN A 180 0.67 12.43 -9.89
C ASN A 180 0.62 10.97 -10.38
N VAL A 181 -0.52 10.31 -10.32
CA VAL A 181 -0.67 8.88 -10.61
C VAL A 181 -1.51 8.64 -11.87
N SER A 182 -1.20 7.56 -12.57
CA SER A 182 -1.98 7.05 -13.69
C SER A 182 -2.85 5.91 -13.19
N ALA A 183 -4.06 6.24 -12.70
CA ALA A 183 -4.98 5.24 -12.17
C ALA A 183 -6.04 4.86 -13.21
N ASP A 184 -6.38 3.55 -13.28
CA ASP A 184 -7.45 3.04 -14.16
C ASP A 184 -8.83 3.43 -13.62
N MET A 185 -8.93 3.55 -12.30
CA MET A 185 -10.19 3.91 -11.62
C MET A 185 -9.97 4.98 -10.56
N ILE A 186 -10.78 6.04 -10.64
CA ILE A 186 -10.79 7.11 -9.65
C ILE A 186 -12.02 7.00 -8.75
N VAL A 187 -11.78 6.89 -7.44
CA VAL A 187 -12.82 6.92 -6.42
C VAL A 187 -13.09 8.36 -6.02
N ASN A 188 -14.27 8.86 -6.36
CA ASN A 188 -14.69 10.22 -6.01
C ASN A 188 -14.88 10.35 -4.49
N GLY A 189 -14.23 11.34 -3.88
CA GLY A 189 -14.21 11.54 -2.43
C GLY A 189 -13.23 10.62 -1.70
N GLY A 190 -12.65 9.62 -2.38
CA GLY A 190 -11.69 8.69 -1.80
C GLY A 190 -10.43 9.38 -1.30
N SER A 191 -10.07 9.10 -0.05
CA SER A 191 -8.86 9.56 0.63
C SER A 191 -7.75 8.52 0.55
N HIS A 192 -6.58 8.76 1.15
CA HIS A 192 -5.56 7.71 1.30
C HIS A 192 -6.09 6.52 2.12
N MET A 193 -7.02 6.79 3.05
CA MET A 193 -7.67 5.78 3.89
C MET A 193 -8.97 5.23 3.30
N MET A 194 -9.23 5.42 1.99
CA MET A 194 -10.49 4.99 1.36
C MET A 194 -10.76 3.48 1.50
N ILE A 195 -9.72 2.67 1.70
CA ILE A 195 -9.86 1.23 2.00
C ILE A 195 -10.71 0.98 3.25
N VAL A 196 -10.70 1.91 4.20
CA VAL A 196 -11.52 1.88 5.43
C VAL A 196 -12.77 2.75 5.27
N ASP A 197 -12.59 4.01 4.86
CA ASP A 197 -13.68 5.01 4.80
C ASP A 197 -14.73 4.66 3.75
N GLU A 198 -14.30 4.11 2.60
CA GLU A 198 -15.12 3.74 1.46
C GLU A 198 -15.10 2.20 1.24
N GLY A 199 -14.87 1.43 2.31
CA GLY A 199 -14.61 -0.02 2.23
C GLY A 199 -15.69 -0.81 1.48
N ARG A 200 -16.97 -0.43 1.61
CA ARG A 200 -18.07 -1.03 0.82
C ARG A 200 -17.90 -0.76 -0.67
N GLN A 201 -17.68 0.50 -1.07
CA GLN A 201 -17.49 0.87 -2.47
C GLN A 201 -16.25 0.20 -3.07
N ILE A 202 -15.16 0.13 -2.29
CA ILE A 202 -13.94 -0.58 -2.71
C ILE A 202 -14.21 -2.07 -2.88
N SER A 203 -14.95 -2.71 -1.97
CA SER A 203 -15.33 -4.12 -2.09
C SER A 203 -16.13 -4.40 -3.36
N GLU A 204 -17.14 -3.58 -3.65
CA GLU A 204 -17.95 -3.69 -4.86
C GLU A 204 -17.10 -3.51 -6.13
N THR A 205 -16.17 -2.56 -6.09
CA THR A 205 -15.22 -2.31 -7.19
C THR A 205 -14.29 -3.51 -7.42
N LEU A 206 -13.70 -4.04 -6.36
CA LEU A 206 -12.84 -5.21 -6.42
C LEU A 206 -13.59 -6.43 -6.97
N LEU A 207 -14.81 -6.68 -6.48
CA LEU A 207 -15.64 -7.79 -6.95
C LEU A 207 -15.95 -7.67 -8.43
N ARG A 208 -16.19 -6.45 -8.94
CA ARG A 208 -16.41 -6.21 -10.37
C ARG A 208 -15.16 -6.56 -11.18
N ILE A 209 -13.98 -6.01 -10.81
CA ILE A 209 -12.70 -6.30 -11.50
C ILE A 209 -12.41 -7.80 -11.53
N LEU A 210 -12.62 -8.47 -10.39
CA LEU A 210 -12.37 -9.91 -10.24
C LEU A 210 -13.31 -10.77 -11.13
N ARG A 211 -14.56 -10.37 -11.28
CA ARG A 211 -15.56 -11.09 -12.10
C ARG A 211 -15.37 -10.86 -13.59
N GLU A 212 -15.09 -9.64 -13.97
CA GLU A 212 -14.95 -9.25 -15.37
C GLU A 212 -13.61 -9.70 -15.99
N ASN A 213 -12.72 -10.29 -15.18
CA ASN A 213 -11.33 -10.57 -15.59
C ASN A 213 -10.65 -9.34 -16.23
N ALA A 214 -10.99 -8.15 -15.76
CA ALA A 214 -10.56 -6.87 -16.30
C ALA A 214 -9.10 -6.56 -15.88
N PHE A 215 -8.13 -7.36 -16.40
CA PHE A 215 -6.71 -7.24 -16.09
C PHE A 215 -5.88 -7.13 -17.38
#